data_828bf4b3d1f342b3c4ec1feb8e716571
#
_entry.id   828bf4b3d1f342b3c4ec1feb8e716571
#
_cell.length_a   1.000
_cell.length_b   1.000
_cell.length_c   1.000
_cell.angle_alpha   90.00
_cell.angle_beta   90.00
_cell.angle_gamma   90.00
#
_symmetry.space_group_name_H-M   'P 1'
#
loop_
_entity.id
_entity.type
_entity.pdbx_description
1 polymer ?
#
loop_
_entity_poly.entity_id
_entity_poly.type
_entity_poly.pdbx_seq_one_letter_code
_entity_poly.pdbx_strand_id
1 'polypeptide(L)'
;MRGMVKERLASWASTHGGRLPEYMVFYRDGISESQFRDCEKNEITAVRAAHADLAINQNKGAMLKVTFVIVGKRHNTRFYPTTEQNCTKVDRDPKRCNRNVTPGLLVDRAITDPDRYNFYLQSHQAIKGTARSAHYHVLVDEIGFGKNKMVGKLPDLTHQLCYAFGRATRGVSYVAPAYIADRLCERGRVYLRGWLGQGLEPFKLKKKEGAATKEVQEKQWKEECARMAMEELVFPKTQERLWGHCGKLTPEGRKRMNPWHPDMDKVMFWM
;
A
#
# COMPACT_ATOMS: atom_id res chain seq x y z
N MET A 1 7.74 2.56 8.32
CA MET A 1 8.27 1.99 7.04
C MET A 1 9.46 1.06 7.28
N ARG A 2 10.65 1.54 7.75
CA ARG A 2 11.89 0.74 7.87
C ARG A 2 11.71 -0.62 8.58
N GLY A 3 11.05 -0.66 9.74
CA GLY A 3 10.81 -1.90 10.49
C GLY A 3 9.95 -2.92 9.72
N MET A 4 8.87 -2.47 9.07
CA MET A 4 7.97 -3.32 8.29
C MET A 4 8.69 -3.93 7.09
N VAL A 5 9.49 -3.12 6.37
CA VAL A 5 10.28 -3.61 5.23
C VAL A 5 11.37 -4.60 5.69
N LYS A 6 12.04 -4.30 6.80
CA LYS A 6 13.05 -5.19 7.40
C LYS A 6 12.46 -6.56 7.74
N GLU A 7 11.26 -6.59 8.32
CA GLU A 7 10.56 -7.84 8.64
C GLU A 7 10.22 -8.64 7.38
N ARG A 8 9.75 -7.99 6.31
CA ARG A 8 9.44 -8.66 5.03
C ARG A 8 10.69 -9.17 4.32
N LEU A 9 11.78 -8.41 4.35
CA LEU A 9 13.08 -8.84 3.82
C LEU A 9 13.65 -10.03 4.60
N ALA A 10 13.52 -10.04 5.93
CA ALA A 10 13.92 -11.16 6.76
C ALA A 10 13.09 -12.43 6.46
N SER A 11 11.78 -12.26 6.27
CA SER A 11 10.90 -13.35 5.83
C SER A 11 11.28 -13.88 4.44
N TRP A 12 11.63 -13.01 3.50
CA TRP A 12 12.15 -13.42 2.20
C TRP A 12 13.43 -14.24 2.35
N ALA A 13 14.41 -13.72 3.11
CA ALA A 13 15.69 -14.38 3.32
C ALA A 13 15.52 -15.78 3.92
N SER A 14 14.56 -15.97 4.86
CA SER A 14 14.31 -17.28 5.49
C SER A 14 13.85 -18.35 4.50
N THR A 15 13.19 -17.97 3.41
CA THR A 15 12.71 -18.90 2.36
C THR A 15 13.66 -19.02 1.17
N HIS A 16 14.68 -18.15 1.09
CA HIS A 16 15.63 -18.10 -0.04
C HIS A 16 17.08 -18.37 0.39
N GLY A 17 17.27 -19.27 1.36
CA GLY A 17 18.61 -19.68 1.80
C GLY A 17 19.44 -18.53 2.42
N GLY A 18 18.79 -17.63 3.12
CA GLY A 18 19.44 -16.48 3.76
C GLY A 18 19.81 -15.34 2.81
N ARG A 19 19.48 -15.42 1.51
CA ARG A 19 19.82 -14.38 0.53
C ARG A 19 18.78 -13.27 0.53
N LEU A 20 19.25 -12.01 0.51
CA LEU A 20 18.38 -10.85 0.30
C LEU A 20 18.08 -10.65 -1.19
N PRO A 21 16.94 -10.04 -1.55
CA PRO A 21 16.62 -9.73 -2.94
C PRO A 21 17.56 -8.63 -3.47
N GLU A 22 17.97 -8.74 -4.72
CA GLU A 22 18.75 -7.72 -5.43
C GLU A 22 17.86 -6.66 -6.07
N TYR A 23 16.60 -7.01 -6.36
CA TYR A 23 15.63 -6.18 -7.03
C TYR A 23 14.34 -6.10 -6.22
N MET A 24 13.77 -4.90 -6.12
CA MET A 24 12.48 -4.67 -5.47
C MET A 24 11.63 -3.71 -6.28
N VAL A 25 10.42 -4.14 -6.62
CA VAL A 25 9.37 -3.24 -7.13
C VAL A 25 8.43 -2.92 -5.98
N PHE A 26 8.35 -1.64 -5.62
CA PHE A 26 7.51 -1.16 -4.52
C PHE A 26 6.32 -0.38 -5.09
N TYR A 27 5.10 -0.79 -4.76
CA TYR A 27 3.89 -0.08 -5.13
C TYR A 27 3.32 0.67 -3.93
N ARG A 28 3.17 2.00 -4.07
CA ARG A 28 2.66 2.90 -3.04
C ARG A 28 1.32 3.48 -3.48
N ASP A 29 0.25 3.15 -2.76
CA ASP A 29 -1.08 3.67 -3.06
C ASP A 29 -1.31 5.06 -2.47
N GLY A 30 -2.00 5.90 -3.23
CA GLY A 30 -2.76 7.04 -2.74
C GLY A 30 -1.99 8.21 -2.14
N ILE A 31 -0.96 8.77 -2.83
CA ILE A 31 -0.39 10.08 -2.48
C ILE A 31 -0.59 11.09 -3.62
N SER A 32 -0.66 12.37 -3.29
CA SER A 32 -0.70 13.46 -4.26
C SER A 32 0.69 13.80 -4.78
N GLU A 33 0.77 14.44 -5.94
CA GLU A 33 2.05 14.86 -6.54
C GLU A 33 2.87 15.79 -5.62
N SER A 34 2.20 16.63 -4.82
CA SER A 34 2.85 17.47 -3.83
C SER A 34 3.62 16.68 -2.76
N GLN A 35 3.26 15.42 -2.54
CA GLN A 35 3.89 14.54 -1.55
C GLN A 35 4.99 13.65 -2.13
N PHE A 36 5.24 13.70 -3.45
CA PHE A 36 6.23 12.84 -4.10
C PHE A 36 7.63 13.02 -3.53
N ARG A 37 8.05 14.28 -3.32
CA ARG A 37 9.37 14.60 -2.72
C ARG A 37 9.53 14.03 -1.32
N ASP A 38 8.49 14.16 -0.49
CA ASP A 38 8.53 13.62 0.87
C ASP A 38 8.53 12.10 0.89
N CYS A 39 7.79 11.47 -0.02
CA CYS A 39 7.79 10.04 -0.22
C CYS A 39 9.18 9.54 -0.65
N GLU A 40 9.80 10.18 -1.61
CA GLU A 40 11.16 9.85 -2.06
C GLU A 40 12.18 9.98 -0.93
N LYS A 41 12.17 11.10 -0.23
CA LYS A 41 13.10 11.39 0.86
C LYS A 41 12.93 10.45 2.05
N ASN A 42 11.70 10.13 2.44
CA ASN A 42 11.42 9.42 3.68
C ASN A 42 11.17 7.92 3.44
N GLU A 43 10.33 7.55 2.47
CA GLU A 43 9.91 6.16 2.29
C GLU A 43 10.97 5.35 1.55
N ILE A 44 11.52 5.87 0.45
CA ILE A 44 12.56 5.16 -0.33
C ILE A 44 13.84 5.02 0.49
N THR A 45 14.23 6.07 1.23
CA THR A 45 15.37 6.02 2.15
C THR A 45 15.17 4.97 3.24
N ALA A 46 13.96 4.86 3.79
CA ALA A 46 13.63 3.84 4.79
C ALA A 46 13.70 2.41 4.22
N VAL A 47 13.29 2.20 2.96
CA VAL A 47 13.40 0.90 2.26
C VAL A 47 14.87 0.50 2.11
N ARG A 48 15.71 1.42 1.62
CA ARG A 48 17.15 1.19 1.46
C ARG A 48 17.84 0.91 2.79
N ALA A 49 17.52 1.68 3.82
CA ALA A 49 18.06 1.48 5.16
C ALA A 49 17.66 0.13 5.76
N ALA A 50 16.43 -0.33 5.52
CA ALA A 50 15.98 -1.66 5.97
C ALA A 50 16.78 -2.80 5.33
N HIS A 51 17.09 -2.68 4.03
CA HIS A 51 17.94 -3.66 3.33
C HIS A 51 19.39 -3.61 3.85
N ALA A 52 19.97 -2.41 3.98
CA ALA A 52 21.32 -2.23 4.48
C ALA A 52 21.53 -2.82 5.87
N ASP A 53 20.56 -2.64 6.79
CA ASP A 53 20.60 -3.23 8.13
C ASP A 53 20.75 -4.76 8.14
N LEU A 54 20.11 -5.43 7.19
CA LEU A 54 20.18 -6.88 7.07
C LEU A 54 21.43 -7.33 6.30
N ALA A 55 21.87 -6.55 5.30
CA ALA A 55 23.06 -6.84 4.49
C ALA A 55 24.36 -6.81 5.32
N ILE A 56 24.48 -5.88 6.27
CA ILE A 56 25.62 -5.78 7.18
C ILE A 56 25.84 -7.10 7.93
N ASN A 57 24.76 -7.73 8.38
CA ASN A 57 24.81 -8.99 9.13
C ASN A 57 25.16 -10.21 8.26
N GLN A 58 25.15 -10.07 6.93
CA GLN A 58 25.35 -11.17 5.99
C GLN A 58 26.67 -11.11 5.20
N ASN A 59 27.50 -10.11 5.44
CA ASN A 59 28.77 -9.87 4.67
C ASN A 59 28.58 -9.87 3.14
N LYS A 60 27.40 -9.48 2.63
CA LYS A 60 27.07 -9.48 1.20
C LYS A 60 26.74 -8.07 0.74
N GLY A 61 27.68 -7.45 0.05
CA GLY A 61 27.61 -6.06 -0.42
C GLY A 61 26.75 -5.78 -1.65
N ALA A 62 25.79 -6.63 -2.01
CA ALA A 62 24.89 -6.33 -3.11
C ALA A 62 23.91 -5.21 -2.72
N MET A 63 23.95 -4.11 -3.47
CA MET A 63 23.05 -2.97 -3.26
C MET A 63 21.69 -3.28 -3.86
N LEU A 64 20.62 -3.11 -3.07
CA LEU A 64 19.23 -3.26 -3.53
C LEU A 64 18.90 -2.23 -4.60
N LYS A 65 18.48 -2.68 -5.78
CA LYS A 65 17.90 -1.83 -6.82
C LYS A 65 16.40 -1.75 -6.66
N VAL A 66 15.89 -0.53 -6.53
CA VAL A 66 14.47 -0.29 -6.27
C VAL A 66 13.82 0.39 -7.48
N THR A 67 12.67 -0.12 -7.90
CA THR A 67 11.72 0.64 -8.71
C THR A 67 10.52 0.98 -7.83
N PHE A 68 10.29 2.28 -7.60
CA PHE A 68 9.26 2.78 -6.71
C PHE A 68 8.14 3.44 -7.52
N VAL A 69 6.95 2.89 -7.41
CA VAL A 69 5.80 3.24 -8.24
C VAL A 69 4.65 3.73 -7.37
N ILE A 70 4.19 4.94 -7.62
CA ILE A 70 2.96 5.48 -7.02
C ILE A 70 1.76 5.00 -7.83
N VAL A 71 0.73 4.57 -7.14
CA VAL A 71 -0.54 4.12 -7.72
C VAL A 71 -1.61 5.14 -7.43
N GLY A 72 -2.12 5.82 -8.44
CA GLY A 72 -3.16 6.82 -8.34
C GLY A 72 -4.45 6.36 -9.02
N LYS A 73 -5.59 6.54 -8.35
CA LYS A 73 -6.90 6.28 -8.93
C LYS A 73 -7.84 7.48 -8.83
N ARG A 74 -7.46 8.48 -8.06
CA ARG A 74 -8.27 9.69 -7.82
C ARG A 74 -7.89 10.79 -8.83
N HIS A 75 -8.15 10.53 -10.12
CA HIS A 75 -7.95 11.49 -11.22
C HIS A 75 -9.21 11.55 -12.10
N ASN A 76 -9.29 12.55 -12.97
CA ASN A 76 -10.44 12.82 -13.83
C ASN A 76 -10.31 12.25 -15.23
N THR A 77 -9.15 11.73 -15.62
CA THR A 77 -8.90 11.11 -16.93
C THR A 77 -9.79 9.89 -17.13
N ARG A 78 -10.43 9.80 -18.30
CA ARG A 78 -11.27 8.69 -18.71
C ARG A 78 -10.93 8.31 -20.14
N PHE A 79 -11.01 7.02 -20.44
CA PHE A 79 -10.76 6.48 -21.78
C PHE A 79 -12.04 5.85 -22.31
N TYR A 80 -12.33 6.11 -23.57
CA TYR A 80 -13.49 5.58 -24.26
C TYR A 80 -13.06 4.86 -25.52
N PRO A 81 -13.67 3.71 -25.85
CA PRO A 81 -13.37 3.01 -27.09
C PRO A 81 -13.90 3.81 -28.28
N THR A 82 -13.11 3.89 -29.35
CA THR A 82 -13.52 4.52 -30.60
C THR A 82 -14.28 3.56 -31.53
N THR A 83 -14.16 2.25 -31.27
CA THR A 83 -14.82 1.19 -32.04
C THR A 83 -15.48 0.19 -31.10
N GLU A 84 -16.54 -0.49 -31.56
CA GLU A 84 -17.23 -1.52 -30.77
C GLU A 84 -16.36 -2.74 -30.45
N GLN A 85 -15.35 -3.01 -31.28
CA GLN A 85 -14.41 -4.11 -31.06
C GLN A 85 -13.58 -3.91 -29.79
N ASN A 86 -13.24 -2.66 -29.48
CA ASN A 86 -12.45 -2.27 -28.29
C ASN A 86 -13.32 -1.98 -27.07
N CYS A 87 -14.61 -2.29 -27.16
CA CYS A 87 -15.57 -2.06 -26.10
C CYS A 87 -15.78 -3.33 -25.25
N THR A 88 -15.80 -3.16 -23.96
CA THR A 88 -16.14 -4.26 -23.04
C THR A 88 -17.59 -4.70 -23.24
N LYS A 89 -17.79 -5.99 -23.44
CA LYS A 89 -19.13 -6.60 -23.56
C LYS A 89 -19.81 -6.72 -22.20
N VAL A 90 -21.13 -6.64 -22.21
CA VAL A 90 -21.94 -6.84 -21.00
C VAL A 90 -22.06 -8.34 -20.72
N ASP A 91 -21.79 -8.78 -19.49
CA ASP A 91 -21.77 -10.23 -19.12
C ASP A 91 -23.08 -10.96 -19.45
N ARG A 92 -24.21 -10.28 -19.29
CA ARG A 92 -25.55 -10.84 -19.53
C ARG A 92 -26.03 -10.71 -20.97
N ASP A 93 -25.37 -9.89 -21.77
CA ASP A 93 -25.69 -9.66 -23.18
C ASP A 93 -24.40 -9.37 -23.97
N PRO A 94 -23.74 -10.40 -24.53
CA PRO A 94 -22.50 -10.25 -25.28
C PRO A 94 -22.60 -9.39 -26.54
N LYS A 95 -23.81 -9.11 -27.03
CA LYS A 95 -24.05 -8.22 -28.16
C LYS A 95 -24.03 -6.76 -27.75
N ARG A 96 -24.23 -6.47 -26.47
CA ARG A 96 -24.28 -5.12 -25.93
C ARG A 96 -22.90 -4.66 -25.41
N CYS A 97 -22.48 -3.51 -25.89
CA CYS A 97 -21.29 -2.80 -25.41
C CYS A 97 -21.66 -1.90 -24.22
N ASN A 98 -20.82 -1.90 -23.17
CA ASN A 98 -21.00 -1.02 -22.00
C ASN A 98 -20.25 0.32 -22.13
N ARG A 99 -19.71 0.62 -23.33
CA ARG A 99 -18.95 1.84 -23.67
C ARG A 99 -17.65 2.04 -22.86
N ASN A 100 -17.18 1.03 -22.17
CA ASN A 100 -15.89 1.04 -21.51
C ASN A 100 -14.86 0.33 -22.37
N VAL A 101 -13.61 0.74 -22.25
CA VAL A 101 -12.48 0.08 -22.89
C VAL A 101 -12.25 -1.32 -22.30
N THR A 102 -11.73 -2.23 -23.12
CA THR A 102 -11.38 -3.58 -22.68
C THR A 102 -10.21 -3.57 -21.71
N PRO A 103 -10.16 -4.52 -20.75
CA PRO A 103 -8.97 -4.72 -19.93
C PRO A 103 -7.72 -4.98 -20.78
N GLY A 104 -6.59 -4.41 -20.36
CA GLY A 104 -5.32 -4.47 -21.09
C GLY A 104 -4.97 -3.16 -21.82
N LEU A 105 -5.86 -2.15 -21.84
CA LEU A 105 -5.49 -0.85 -22.39
C LEU A 105 -4.36 -0.24 -21.57
N LEU A 106 -3.25 0.05 -22.25
CA LEU A 106 -2.11 0.82 -21.76
C LEU A 106 -2.04 2.14 -22.50
N VAL A 107 -1.89 3.25 -21.77
CA VAL A 107 -1.63 4.58 -22.32
C VAL A 107 -0.41 5.16 -21.63
N ASP A 108 0.71 5.20 -22.33
CA ASP A 108 2.02 5.64 -21.84
C ASP A 108 2.57 6.85 -22.64
N ARG A 109 1.75 7.44 -23.50
CA ARG A 109 2.11 8.57 -24.37
C ARG A 109 0.94 9.54 -24.52
N ALA A 110 1.22 10.68 -25.11
CA ALA A 110 0.28 11.74 -25.49
C ALA A 110 -0.34 12.52 -24.32
N ILE A 111 -0.79 11.84 -23.28
CA ILE A 111 -1.42 12.47 -22.09
C ILE A 111 -0.62 12.21 -20.80
N THR A 112 0.50 11.53 -20.91
CA THR A 112 1.44 11.29 -19.83
C THR A 112 2.50 12.38 -19.79
N ASP A 113 3.15 12.55 -18.65
CA ASP A 113 4.25 13.50 -18.47
C ASP A 113 5.43 13.08 -19.39
N PRO A 114 5.94 13.95 -20.28
CA PRO A 114 7.03 13.62 -21.18
C PRO A 114 8.37 13.41 -20.45
N ASP A 115 8.56 14.06 -19.30
CA ASP A 115 9.82 14.06 -18.56
C ASP A 115 9.89 12.94 -17.49
N ARG A 116 8.75 12.31 -17.19
CA ARG A 116 8.64 11.31 -16.13
C ARG A 116 8.00 10.03 -16.63
N TYR A 117 8.55 8.90 -16.23
CA TYR A 117 7.98 7.63 -16.57
C TYR A 117 6.68 7.39 -15.81
N ASN A 118 5.55 7.48 -16.52
CA ASN A 118 4.22 7.21 -15.98
C ASN A 118 3.33 6.62 -17.07
N PHE A 119 2.28 5.91 -16.66
CA PHE A 119 1.34 5.28 -17.57
C PHE A 119 -0.02 5.06 -16.92
N TYR A 120 -1.06 5.02 -17.74
CA TYR A 120 -2.41 4.60 -17.35
C TYR A 120 -2.63 3.15 -17.79
N LEU A 121 -3.20 2.35 -16.90
CA LEU A 121 -3.51 0.95 -17.19
C LEU A 121 -4.97 0.64 -16.79
N GLN A 122 -5.74 0.16 -17.75
CA GLN A 122 -7.07 -0.39 -17.53
C GLN A 122 -6.95 -1.90 -17.34
N SER A 123 -6.87 -2.39 -16.13
CA SER A 123 -6.66 -3.81 -15.82
C SER A 123 -7.97 -4.59 -15.60
N HIS A 124 -9.06 -3.88 -15.33
CA HIS A 124 -10.33 -4.50 -14.91
C HIS A 124 -11.49 -4.17 -15.84
N GLN A 125 -12.47 -5.04 -15.83
CA GLN A 125 -13.77 -4.78 -16.42
C GLN A 125 -14.65 -4.00 -15.45
N ALA A 126 -15.14 -2.81 -15.86
CA ALA A 126 -16.08 -2.05 -15.03
C ALA A 126 -17.44 -2.73 -15.00
N ILE A 127 -17.94 -3.02 -13.79
CA ILE A 127 -19.26 -3.66 -13.59
C ILE A 127 -20.36 -2.64 -13.79
N LYS A 128 -20.16 -1.40 -13.33
CA LYS A 128 -21.16 -0.30 -13.39
C LYS A 128 -20.46 1.04 -13.62
N GLY A 129 -21.07 1.88 -14.44
CA GLY A 129 -20.57 3.22 -14.73
C GLY A 129 -19.35 3.24 -15.65
N THR A 130 -18.64 4.37 -15.69
CA THR A 130 -17.45 4.56 -16.51
C THR A 130 -16.22 3.99 -15.82
N ALA A 131 -15.42 3.20 -16.55
CA ALA A 131 -14.17 2.65 -16.07
C ALA A 131 -13.19 3.77 -15.68
N ARG A 132 -12.46 3.54 -14.59
CA ARG A 132 -11.39 4.41 -14.13
C ARG A 132 -10.10 3.64 -14.13
N SER A 133 -9.25 3.88 -15.13
CA SER A 133 -7.92 3.28 -15.23
C SER A 133 -7.05 3.73 -14.06
N ALA A 134 -6.14 2.90 -13.59
CA ALA A 134 -5.16 3.32 -12.61
C ALA A 134 -4.01 4.08 -13.30
N HIS A 135 -3.53 5.15 -12.68
CA HIS A 135 -2.35 5.89 -13.09
C HIS A 135 -1.15 5.44 -12.25
N TYR A 136 -0.11 4.99 -12.90
CA TYR A 136 1.13 4.56 -12.29
C TYR A 136 2.22 5.59 -12.58
N HIS A 137 2.81 6.13 -11.52
CA HIS A 137 3.86 7.13 -11.61
C HIS A 137 5.14 6.59 -10.99
N VAL A 138 6.20 6.46 -11.77
CA VAL A 138 7.48 5.90 -11.34
C VAL A 138 8.35 7.02 -10.79
N LEU A 139 8.57 7.02 -9.46
CA LEU A 139 9.42 8.01 -8.80
C LEU A 139 10.91 7.69 -8.98
N VAL A 140 11.26 6.41 -8.82
CA VAL A 140 12.63 5.91 -8.95
C VAL A 140 12.61 4.62 -9.76
N ASP A 141 13.52 4.49 -10.71
CA ASP A 141 13.69 3.29 -11.54
C ASP A 141 15.16 2.90 -11.63
N GLU A 142 15.66 2.20 -10.61
CA GLU A 142 17.02 1.69 -10.59
C GLU A 142 17.16 0.34 -11.31
N ILE A 143 16.05 -0.39 -11.47
CA ILE A 143 16.00 -1.63 -12.24
C ILE A 143 16.11 -1.35 -13.74
N GLY A 144 15.61 -0.18 -14.18
CA GLY A 144 15.74 0.28 -15.56
C GLY A 144 14.57 -0.11 -16.47
N PHE A 145 13.37 -0.22 -15.94
CA PHE A 145 12.16 -0.54 -16.73
C PHE A 145 11.83 0.52 -17.79
N GLY A 146 12.20 1.78 -17.57
CA GLY A 146 12.02 2.86 -18.53
C GLY A 146 13.10 2.91 -19.62
N LYS A 147 14.07 1.97 -19.63
CA LYS A 147 15.25 2.03 -20.50
C LYS A 147 15.46 0.73 -21.27
N ASN A 148 15.95 0.87 -22.52
CA ASN A 148 16.43 -0.24 -23.34
C ASN A 148 15.40 -1.39 -23.52
N LYS A 149 15.87 -2.63 -23.42
CA LYS A 149 15.08 -3.86 -23.58
C LYS A 149 14.02 -4.08 -22.49
N MET A 150 14.00 -3.25 -21.43
CA MET A 150 13.05 -3.35 -20.33
C MET A 150 11.81 -2.47 -20.52
N VAL A 151 11.80 -1.63 -21.56
CA VAL A 151 10.63 -0.79 -21.90
C VAL A 151 9.39 -1.68 -22.11
N GLY A 152 8.27 -1.29 -21.49
CA GLY A 152 7.02 -2.05 -21.50
C GLY A 152 6.93 -3.17 -20.45
N LYS A 153 8.03 -3.63 -19.87
CA LYS A 153 8.01 -4.74 -18.89
C LYS A 153 7.33 -4.38 -17.58
N LEU A 154 7.44 -3.14 -17.12
CA LEU A 154 6.75 -2.72 -15.90
C LEU A 154 5.22 -2.66 -16.05
N PRO A 155 4.64 -2.08 -17.13
CA PRO A 155 3.22 -2.18 -17.39
C PRO A 155 2.72 -3.63 -17.51
N ASP A 156 3.45 -4.50 -18.20
CA ASP A 156 3.11 -5.91 -18.34
C ASP A 156 3.10 -6.61 -16.97
N LEU A 157 4.15 -6.46 -16.16
CA LEU A 157 4.23 -6.98 -14.81
C LEU A 157 3.08 -6.45 -13.95
N THR A 158 2.83 -5.13 -14.01
CA THR A 158 1.75 -4.47 -13.27
C THR A 158 0.39 -5.03 -13.66
N HIS A 159 0.16 -5.25 -14.96
CA HIS A 159 -1.07 -5.86 -15.47
C HIS A 159 -1.26 -7.29 -14.95
N GLN A 160 -0.24 -8.12 -15.04
CA GLN A 160 -0.28 -9.50 -14.51
C GLN A 160 -0.57 -9.52 -13.00
N LEU A 161 0.07 -8.63 -12.23
CA LEU A 161 -0.17 -8.51 -10.80
C LEU A 161 -1.60 -8.07 -10.45
N CYS A 162 -2.32 -7.38 -11.36
CA CYS A 162 -3.74 -7.08 -11.15
C CYS A 162 -4.63 -8.34 -11.14
N TYR A 163 -4.17 -9.47 -11.66
CA TYR A 163 -4.86 -10.76 -11.61
C TYR A 163 -4.42 -11.65 -10.44
N ALA A 164 -3.42 -11.21 -9.66
CA ALA A 164 -2.90 -11.98 -8.54
C ALA A 164 -3.67 -11.73 -7.21
N PHE A 165 -4.82 -11.06 -7.25
CA PHE A 165 -5.62 -10.81 -6.05
C PHE A 165 -6.53 -11.99 -5.73
N GLY A 166 -6.22 -12.77 -4.69
CA GLY A 166 -6.85 -14.06 -4.37
C GLY A 166 -8.36 -14.02 -4.06
N ARG A 167 -8.95 -12.85 -3.80
CA ARG A 167 -10.41 -12.71 -3.57
C ARG A 167 -11.21 -12.38 -4.81
N ALA A 168 -10.57 -12.18 -5.95
CA ALA A 168 -11.24 -11.85 -7.20
C ALA A 168 -10.89 -12.87 -8.28
N THR A 169 -11.91 -13.29 -9.03
CA THR A 169 -11.76 -14.19 -10.18
C THR A 169 -11.43 -13.45 -11.47
N ARG A 170 -11.38 -12.12 -11.42
CA ARG A 170 -11.08 -11.22 -12.55
C ARG A 170 -10.02 -10.20 -12.11
N GLY A 171 -9.40 -9.56 -13.08
CA GLY A 171 -8.45 -8.49 -12.82
C GLY A 171 -9.05 -7.38 -11.96
N VAL A 172 -8.34 -6.98 -10.91
CA VAL A 172 -8.71 -5.87 -10.04
C VAL A 172 -8.28 -4.54 -10.65
N SER A 173 -8.81 -3.46 -10.12
CA SER A 173 -8.72 -2.12 -10.73
C SER A 173 -7.35 -1.45 -10.60
N TYR A 174 -6.46 -1.98 -9.80
CA TYR A 174 -5.05 -1.60 -9.65
C TYR A 174 -4.27 -2.77 -9.05
N VAL A 175 -2.96 -2.66 -9.07
CA VAL A 175 -2.01 -3.74 -8.74
C VAL A 175 -2.29 -4.39 -7.38
N ALA A 176 -2.29 -5.73 -7.35
CA ALA A 176 -2.67 -6.49 -6.15
C ALA A 176 -1.87 -6.15 -4.88
N PRO A 177 -0.55 -5.94 -4.89
CA PRO A 177 0.19 -5.55 -3.68
C PRO A 177 -0.37 -4.30 -3.00
N ALA A 178 -0.69 -3.25 -3.78
CA ALA A 178 -1.29 -2.04 -3.25
C ALA A 178 -2.73 -2.28 -2.76
N TYR A 179 -3.50 -3.11 -3.47
CA TYR A 179 -4.86 -3.47 -3.10
C TYR A 179 -4.90 -4.28 -1.79
N ILE A 180 -3.98 -5.23 -1.62
CA ILE A 180 -3.85 -6.02 -0.40
C ILE A 180 -3.47 -5.13 0.79
N ALA A 181 -2.53 -4.18 0.58
CA ALA A 181 -2.12 -3.23 1.61
C ALA A 181 -3.29 -2.34 2.06
N ASP A 182 -4.12 -1.85 1.12
CA ASP A 182 -5.34 -1.10 1.42
C ASP A 182 -6.32 -1.93 2.27
N ARG A 183 -6.58 -3.18 1.89
CA ARG A 183 -7.43 -4.10 2.67
C ARG A 183 -6.86 -4.37 4.06
N LEU A 184 -5.55 -4.55 4.19
CA LEU A 184 -4.89 -4.69 5.48
C LEU A 184 -5.09 -3.45 6.36
N CYS A 185 -4.95 -2.25 5.81
CA CYS A 185 -5.19 -1.00 6.53
C CYS A 185 -6.66 -0.86 6.98
N GLU A 186 -7.63 -1.23 6.12
CA GLU A 186 -9.05 -1.25 6.50
C GLU A 186 -9.31 -2.22 7.66
N ARG A 187 -8.76 -3.43 7.59
CA ARG A 187 -8.90 -4.42 8.66
C ARG A 187 -8.19 -3.97 9.94
N GLY A 188 -6.97 -3.45 9.82
CA GLY A 188 -6.22 -2.89 10.94
C GLY A 188 -7.03 -1.83 11.68
N ARG A 189 -7.69 -0.93 10.94
CA ARG A 189 -8.57 0.08 11.52
C ARG A 189 -9.73 -0.52 12.32
N VAL A 190 -10.33 -1.61 11.83
CA VAL A 190 -11.41 -2.31 12.54
C VAL A 190 -10.90 -2.95 13.83
N TYR A 191 -9.77 -3.67 13.77
CA TYR A 191 -9.20 -4.35 14.93
C TYR A 191 -8.65 -3.37 15.98
N LEU A 192 -8.10 -2.24 15.54
CA LEU A 192 -7.56 -1.21 16.41
C LEU A 192 -8.62 -0.17 16.85
N ARG A 193 -9.87 -0.31 16.42
CA ARG A 193 -10.92 0.68 16.69
C ARG A 193 -11.15 0.94 18.18
N GLY A 194 -11.15 -0.10 19.00
CA GLY A 194 -11.27 0.02 20.45
C GLY A 194 -10.11 0.75 21.11
N TRP A 195 -8.97 0.75 20.43
CA TRP A 195 -7.74 1.42 20.85
C TRP A 195 -7.66 2.87 20.39
N LEU A 196 -8.10 3.12 19.14
CA LEU A 196 -8.02 4.43 18.50
C LEU A 196 -9.14 5.39 18.95
N GLY A 197 -9.81 5.13 20.07
CA GLY A 197 -10.71 6.09 20.68
C GLY A 197 -12.20 5.73 20.73
N GLN A 198 -12.58 4.49 20.41
CA GLN A 198 -13.94 4.01 20.68
C GLN A 198 -13.90 2.95 21.78
N GLY A 199 -13.86 3.38 23.01
CA GLY A 199 -13.82 2.54 24.21
C GLY A 199 -12.89 3.06 25.29
N LEU A 200 -12.12 4.11 25.01
CA LEU A 200 -11.55 4.93 26.06
C LEU A 200 -12.70 5.74 26.66
N GLU A 201 -12.88 5.67 28.00
CA GLU A 201 -13.69 6.63 28.70
C GLU A 201 -13.36 8.03 28.15
N PRO A 202 -14.36 8.87 27.87
CA PRO A 202 -14.09 10.19 27.33
C PRO A 202 -13.14 10.88 28.29
N PHE A 203 -11.92 11.13 27.82
CA PHE A 203 -10.90 11.86 28.57
C PHE A 203 -11.55 13.19 28.96
N LYS A 204 -11.91 13.35 30.22
CA LYS A 204 -12.42 14.60 30.75
C LYS A 204 -11.28 15.60 30.70
N LEU A 205 -11.11 16.28 29.57
CA LEU A 205 -10.28 17.46 29.50
C LEU A 205 -10.76 18.37 30.65
N LYS A 206 -9.88 18.61 31.65
CA LYS A 206 -10.13 19.66 32.62
C LYS A 206 -10.42 20.92 31.82
N LYS A 207 -11.65 21.44 31.91
CA LYS A 207 -12.02 22.71 31.34
C LYS A 207 -10.97 23.72 31.75
N LYS A 208 -10.12 24.15 30.84
CA LYS A 208 -9.43 25.44 31.00
C LYS A 208 -10.53 26.48 30.93
N GLU A 209 -10.70 27.21 32.00
CA GLU A 209 -11.60 28.37 32.07
C GLU A 209 -11.16 29.37 31.01
N GLY A 210 -11.95 29.48 29.93
CA GLY A 210 -11.71 30.36 28.79
C GLY A 210 -12.35 29.78 27.54
N ALA A 211 -13.42 30.39 27.10
CA ALA A 211 -14.37 29.98 26.08
C ALA A 211 -13.77 29.44 24.77
N ALA A 212 -13.50 28.13 24.72
CA ALA A 212 -13.34 27.45 23.46
C ALA A 212 -14.68 26.88 22.99
N THR A 213 -15.08 27.12 21.74
CA THR A 213 -16.29 26.56 21.16
C THR A 213 -16.23 25.01 21.18
N LYS A 214 -17.40 24.37 21.21
CA LYS A 214 -17.49 22.89 21.17
C LYS A 214 -16.64 22.24 20.08
N GLU A 215 -16.55 22.87 18.92
CA GLU A 215 -15.77 22.40 17.77
C GLU A 215 -14.26 22.42 18.03
N VAL A 216 -13.75 23.46 18.71
CA VAL A 216 -12.32 23.55 19.07
C VAL A 216 -11.98 22.49 20.13
N GLN A 217 -12.88 22.24 21.08
CA GLN A 217 -12.69 21.21 22.10
C GLN A 217 -12.69 19.80 21.47
N GLU A 218 -13.57 19.55 20.49
CA GLU A 218 -13.66 18.28 19.80
C GLU A 218 -12.46 18.01 18.89
N LYS A 219 -11.94 19.06 18.24
CA LYS A 219 -10.71 18.99 17.45
C LYS A 219 -9.48 18.71 18.33
N GLN A 220 -9.31 19.44 19.42
CA GLN A 220 -8.23 19.23 20.39
C GLN A 220 -8.30 17.83 21.02
N TRP A 221 -9.50 17.35 21.31
CA TRP A 221 -9.70 15.99 21.82
C TRP A 221 -9.30 14.91 20.82
N LYS A 222 -9.65 15.09 19.54
CA LYS A 222 -9.25 14.17 18.45
C LYS A 222 -7.74 14.16 18.23
N GLU A 223 -7.10 15.33 18.30
CA GLU A 223 -5.65 15.46 18.18
C GLU A 223 -4.92 14.81 19.38
N GLU A 224 -5.43 14.99 20.57
CA GLU A 224 -4.87 14.38 21.79
C GLU A 224 -5.07 12.86 21.81
N CYS A 225 -6.23 12.36 21.41
CA CYS A 225 -6.46 10.91 21.23
C CYS A 225 -5.54 10.32 20.17
N ALA A 226 -5.31 11.02 19.06
CA ALA A 226 -4.38 10.57 18.01
C ALA A 226 -2.94 10.58 18.54
N ARG A 227 -2.53 11.60 19.31
CA ARG A 227 -1.21 11.68 19.93
C ARG A 227 -1.01 10.53 20.93
N MET A 228 -1.96 10.32 21.83
CA MET A 228 -1.91 9.23 22.82
C MET A 228 -1.89 7.86 22.16
N ALA A 229 -2.70 7.65 21.09
CA ALA A 229 -2.69 6.40 20.34
C ALA A 229 -1.34 6.17 19.64
N MET A 230 -0.70 7.23 19.12
CA MET A 230 0.64 7.13 18.53
C MET A 230 1.71 6.90 19.59
N GLU A 231 1.65 7.59 20.71
CA GLU A 231 2.58 7.37 21.83
C GLU A 231 2.39 5.97 22.41
N GLU A 232 1.17 5.52 22.55
CA GLU A 232 0.85 4.18 23.01
C GLU A 232 1.24 3.09 22.00
N LEU A 233 1.12 3.27 20.68
CA LEU A 233 1.60 2.35 19.67
C LEU A 233 3.14 2.27 19.61
N VAL A 234 3.82 3.30 20.07
CA VAL A 234 5.28 3.41 20.02
C VAL A 234 5.94 3.01 21.35
N PHE A 235 5.22 3.06 22.50
CA PHE A 235 5.81 2.84 23.82
C PHE A 235 5.45 1.50 24.49
N PRO A 236 6.39 0.90 25.27
CA PRO A 236 6.26 -0.46 25.82
C PRO A 236 5.12 -0.69 26.83
N LYS A 237 4.65 0.35 27.52
CA LYS A 237 3.58 0.21 28.53
C LYS A 237 2.24 -0.22 27.94
N THR A 238 2.01 0.11 26.70
CA THR A 238 0.79 -0.26 25.98
C THR A 238 0.90 -1.60 25.31
N GLN A 239 2.10 -1.98 24.96
CA GLN A 239 2.33 -3.37 24.59
C GLN A 239 1.80 -4.31 25.68
N GLU A 240 1.94 -4.02 26.95
CA GLU A 240 1.37 -4.83 28.01
C GLU A 240 -0.17 -4.87 28.02
N ARG A 241 -0.84 -3.77 27.72
CA ARG A 241 -2.32 -3.72 27.65
C ARG A 241 -2.87 -4.40 26.40
N LEU A 242 -2.28 -4.15 25.22
CA LEU A 242 -2.66 -4.83 23.96
C LEU A 242 -2.37 -6.32 24.00
N TRP A 243 -1.30 -6.71 24.68
CA TRP A 243 -0.76 -8.05 24.66
C TRP A 243 -1.04 -8.84 25.93
N GLY A 244 -1.54 -8.20 26.97
CA GLY A 244 -1.88 -8.86 28.22
C GLY A 244 -2.95 -9.93 28.09
N HIS A 245 -3.78 -9.87 27.04
CA HIS A 245 -4.75 -10.90 26.69
C HIS A 245 -4.22 -11.91 25.67
N CYS A 246 -3.20 -11.54 24.87
CA CYS A 246 -2.51 -12.43 23.92
C CYS A 246 -1.10 -12.82 24.39
N GLY A 247 -0.82 -12.72 25.67
CA GLY A 247 0.47 -12.73 26.33
C GLY A 247 1.36 -13.95 26.19
N LYS A 248 1.49 -14.52 24.99
CA LYS A 248 2.57 -15.46 24.72
C LYS A 248 3.78 -14.70 24.19
N LEU A 249 4.79 -14.61 25.01
CA LEU A 249 6.15 -14.29 24.56
C LEU A 249 6.55 -15.26 23.47
N THR A 250 7.28 -14.77 22.46
CA THR A 250 7.96 -15.69 21.52
C THR A 250 8.90 -16.62 22.33
N PRO A 251 9.27 -17.80 21.81
CA PRO A 251 10.22 -18.70 22.46
C PRO A 251 11.51 -18.01 22.90
N GLU A 252 11.88 -16.91 22.22
CA GLU A 252 13.07 -16.10 22.54
C GLU A 252 12.80 -15.01 23.58
N GLY A 253 11.64 -14.99 24.24
CA GLY A 253 11.31 -14.01 25.29
C GLY A 253 11.06 -12.58 24.78
N ARG A 254 10.96 -12.36 23.47
CA ARG A 254 10.70 -11.05 22.88
C ARG A 254 9.20 -10.77 22.80
N LYS A 255 8.78 -9.58 23.16
CA LYS A 255 7.40 -9.12 22.98
C LYS A 255 7.13 -8.94 21.50
N ARG A 256 6.04 -9.52 21.02
CA ARG A 256 5.61 -9.39 19.62
C ARG A 256 5.11 -7.99 19.32
N MET A 257 5.26 -7.56 18.07
CA MET A 257 4.82 -6.25 17.57
C MET A 257 3.40 -6.26 17.01
N ASN A 258 2.79 -7.45 16.83
CA ASN A 258 1.45 -7.58 16.24
C ASN A 258 0.41 -8.06 17.28
N PRO A 259 -0.88 -7.59 17.23
CA PRO A 259 -1.92 -7.94 18.17
C PRO A 259 -2.62 -9.30 17.91
N TRP A 260 -2.30 -10.03 16.87
CA TRP A 260 -2.92 -11.30 16.54
C TRP A 260 -2.05 -12.51 16.86
N HIS A 261 -2.68 -13.69 16.86
CA HIS A 261 -2.00 -14.93 17.20
C HIS A 261 -0.77 -15.18 16.31
N PRO A 262 0.33 -15.76 16.84
CA PRO A 262 1.55 -16.06 16.08
C PRO A 262 1.32 -16.83 14.80
N ASP A 263 0.42 -17.78 14.80
CA ASP A 263 0.12 -18.63 13.64
C ASP A 263 -0.51 -17.84 12.48
N MET A 264 -1.05 -16.65 12.77
CA MET A 264 -1.62 -15.75 11.77
C MET A 264 -0.59 -14.90 11.04
N ASP A 265 0.66 -14.85 11.49
CA ASP A 265 1.70 -13.98 10.90
C ASP A 265 2.05 -14.36 9.46
N LYS A 266 1.90 -15.62 9.11
CA LYS A 266 2.26 -16.16 7.79
C LYS A 266 1.09 -16.26 6.82
N VAL A 267 -0.11 -15.95 7.27
CA VAL A 267 -1.34 -16.06 6.47
C VAL A 267 -2.02 -14.70 6.31
N MET A 268 -2.66 -14.50 5.17
CA MET A 268 -3.44 -13.28 4.89
C MET A 268 -4.86 -13.42 5.46
N PHE A 269 -4.98 -13.56 6.79
CA PHE A 269 -6.27 -13.77 7.47
C PHE A 269 -7.23 -12.57 7.35
N TRP A 270 -6.73 -11.40 6.94
CA TRP A 270 -7.53 -10.20 6.73
C TRP A 270 -8.21 -10.12 5.35
N MET A 271 -7.90 -11.05 4.45
CA MET A 271 -8.51 -11.14 3.12
C MET A 271 -9.86 -11.84 3.13
#